data_ebbd328234d96b67e1d41af68a1baf8b
#
_entry.id   ebbd328234d96b67e1d41af68a1baf8b
#
_cell.length_a   1.000
_cell.length_b   1.000
_cell.length_c   1.000
_cell.angle_alpha   90.00
_cell.angle_beta   90.00
_cell.angle_gamma   90.00
#
_symmetry.space_group_name_H-M   'P 1'
#
loop_
_entity.id
_entity.type
_entity.pdbx_description
1 polymer ?
#
loop_
_entity_poly.entity_id
_entity_poly.type
_entity_poly.pdbx_seq_one_letter_code
_entity_poly.pdbx_strand_id
1 'polypeptide(L)'
;MNDATVIKESPVAEIAPEVDSLAPVRKMVSACIQCGTCTGSCPNAFAMDKTPRHMWRMVLMGEKDAIFSSKTFILCSSCYYCTLRCPRGLPLTDAMSALKQIAARDNLPKYKQSTLFYKKFIESVRRHGRVREMEFMTLYFNALKNPLVPFKFAPLGLTLMRKGKVSIQLPSRGTAPLEKLFRKVAELEESDA
;
A
#
# COMPACT_ATOMS: atom_id res chain seq x y z
N MET A 1 -42.06 45.10 15.47
CA MET A 1 -41.55 44.09 16.41
C MET A 1 -40.80 43.09 15.54
N ASN A 2 -39.48 43.30 15.40
CA ASN A 2 -38.60 42.48 14.58
C ASN A 2 -37.80 41.61 15.52
N ASP A 3 -38.13 40.34 15.52
CA ASP A 3 -37.37 39.33 16.25
C ASP A 3 -36.26 38.82 15.33
N ALA A 4 -35.06 39.36 15.49
CA ALA A 4 -33.88 38.92 14.77
C ALA A 4 -33.33 37.69 15.51
N THR A 5 -33.61 36.52 14.96
CA THR A 5 -33.03 35.25 15.43
C THR A 5 -31.50 35.26 15.22
N VAL A 6 -30.78 35.55 16.29
CA VAL A 6 -29.32 35.46 16.32
C VAL A 6 -28.91 33.98 16.12
N ILE A 7 -28.37 33.67 14.96
CA ILE A 7 -27.70 32.39 14.71
C ILE A 7 -26.46 32.38 15.59
N LYS A 8 -26.48 31.58 16.67
CA LYS A 8 -25.31 31.27 17.47
C LYS A 8 -24.31 30.53 16.58
N GLU A 9 -23.24 31.21 16.19
CA GLU A 9 -22.06 30.56 15.61
C GLU A 9 -21.51 29.57 16.64
N SER A 10 -21.54 28.28 16.28
CA SER A 10 -20.83 27.24 17.01
C SER A 10 -19.33 27.57 16.99
N PRO A 11 -18.59 27.47 18.11
CA PRO A 11 -17.16 27.68 18.09
C PRO A 11 -16.54 26.66 17.12
N VAL A 12 -15.90 27.16 16.07
CA VAL A 12 -15.02 26.36 15.23
C VAL A 12 -13.96 25.78 16.17
N ALA A 13 -14.07 24.52 16.47
CA ALA A 13 -13.06 23.83 17.26
C ALA A 13 -11.71 24.06 16.57
N GLU A 14 -10.83 24.75 17.26
CA GLU A 14 -9.44 24.94 16.87
C GLU A 14 -8.82 23.55 16.76
N ILE A 15 -8.78 23.01 15.52
CA ILE A 15 -8.15 21.73 15.23
C ILE A 15 -6.66 21.99 15.42
N ALA A 16 -6.13 21.48 16.53
CA ALA A 16 -4.69 21.39 16.72
C ALA A 16 -4.07 20.81 15.43
N PRO A 17 -2.90 21.28 14.98
CA PRO A 17 -2.28 20.79 13.74
C PRO A 17 -1.84 19.35 13.96
N GLU A 18 -2.78 18.42 13.87
CA GLU A 18 -2.45 17.02 13.62
C GLU A 18 -1.76 17.01 12.26
N VAL A 19 -0.49 16.61 12.23
CA VAL A 19 0.29 16.56 11.01
C VAL A 19 -0.52 15.75 10.00
N ASP A 20 -1.12 16.44 9.03
CA ASP A 20 -2.00 15.81 8.04
C ASP A 20 -1.19 14.83 7.19
N SER A 21 -1.22 13.57 7.61
CA SER A 21 -0.50 12.48 6.93
C SER A 21 -0.90 12.32 5.46
N LEU A 22 -2.06 12.86 5.05
CA LEU A 22 -2.54 12.85 3.67
C LEU A 22 -2.03 14.06 2.85
N ALA A 23 -1.44 15.08 3.47
CA ALA A 23 -1.01 16.29 2.77
C ALA A 23 -0.10 16.01 1.55
N PRO A 24 0.92 15.14 1.62
CA PRO A 24 1.74 14.81 0.47
C PRO A 24 0.92 14.17 -0.66
N VAL A 25 0.03 13.24 -0.33
CA VAL A 25 -0.83 12.56 -1.31
C VAL A 25 -1.83 13.55 -1.92
N ARG A 26 -2.41 14.43 -1.12
CA ARG A 26 -3.32 15.47 -1.57
C ARG A 26 -2.65 16.41 -2.56
N LYS A 27 -1.39 16.79 -2.32
CA LYS A 27 -0.60 17.59 -3.25
C LYS A 27 -0.43 16.89 -4.61
N MET A 28 -0.13 15.59 -4.62
CA MET A 28 0.02 14.80 -5.85
C MET A 28 -1.25 14.77 -6.71
N VAL A 29 -2.44 14.81 -6.09
CA VAL A 29 -3.72 14.70 -6.79
C VAL A 29 -4.53 16.00 -6.81
N SER A 30 -3.96 17.13 -6.38
CA SER A 30 -4.65 18.42 -6.23
C SER A 30 -5.31 18.92 -7.52
N ALA A 31 -4.67 18.69 -8.68
CA ALA A 31 -5.20 19.11 -9.99
C ALA A 31 -6.13 18.06 -10.64
N CYS A 32 -6.68 17.12 -9.86
CA CYS A 32 -7.56 16.07 -10.37
C CYS A 32 -8.93 16.63 -10.77
N ILE A 33 -9.28 16.51 -12.03
CA ILE A 33 -10.57 16.95 -12.59
C ILE A 33 -11.68 15.89 -12.48
N GLN A 34 -11.44 14.79 -11.80
CA GLN A 34 -12.41 13.72 -11.56
C GLN A 34 -13.01 13.08 -12.85
N CYS A 35 -12.25 13.05 -13.95
CA CYS A 35 -12.70 12.54 -15.26
C CYS A 35 -12.98 11.02 -15.30
N GLY A 36 -12.44 10.24 -14.34
CA GLY A 36 -12.67 8.79 -14.26
C GLY A 36 -11.78 7.91 -15.14
N THR A 37 -10.90 8.47 -15.98
CA THR A 37 -9.98 7.71 -16.84
C THR A 37 -9.15 6.70 -16.04
N CYS A 38 -8.68 7.07 -14.83
CA CYS A 38 -7.94 6.17 -13.94
C CYS A 38 -8.75 4.94 -13.51
N THR A 39 -10.06 5.08 -13.34
CA THR A 39 -10.97 3.96 -13.03
C THR A 39 -11.16 3.05 -14.24
N GLY A 40 -11.49 3.62 -15.40
CA GLY A 40 -11.67 2.86 -16.63
C GLY A 40 -10.41 2.17 -17.15
N SER A 41 -9.22 2.65 -16.73
CA SER A 41 -7.94 2.04 -17.12
C SER A 41 -7.41 1.01 -16.11
N CYS A 42 -8.00 0.89 -14.93
CA CYS A 42 -7.48 0.04 -13.88
C CYS A 42 -7.88 -1.43 -14.09
N PRO A 43 -6.92 -2.36 -14.29
CA PRO A 43 -7.23 -3.77 -14.48
C PRO A 43 -7.81 -4.42 -13.22
N ASN A 44 -7.60 -3.82 -12.04
CA ASN A 44 -8.09 -4.34 -10.77
C ASN A 44 -9.37 -3.64 -10.27
N ALA A 45 -9.95 -2.72 -11.06
CA ALA A 45 -11.11 -1.93 -10.62
C ALA A 45 -12.29 -2.80 -10.18
N PHE A 46 -12.48 -3.97 -10.80
CA PHE A 46 -13.56 -4.90 -10.50
C PHE A 46 -13.46 -5.53 -9.09
N ALA A 47 -12.24 -5.61 -8.53
CA ALA A 47 -12.00 -6.18 -7.21
C ALA A 47 -11.95 -5.11 -6.09
N MET A 48 -11.92 -3.84 -6.47
CA MET A 48 -11.83 -2.71 -5.56
C MET A 48 -13.19 -2.36 -4.98
N ASP A 49 -13.26 -2.07 -3.69
CA ASP A 49 -14.48 -1.60 -3.00
C ASP A 49 -14.78 -0.12 -3.28
N LYS A 50 -13.76 0.66 -3.58
CA LYS A 50 -13.84 2.04 -4.06
C LYS A 50 -13.08 2.17 -5.37
N THR A 51 -13.62 2.88 -6.34
CA THR A 51 -12.90 3.10 -7.60
C THR A 51 -11.70 4.03 -7.40
N PRO A 52 -10.65 3.97 -8.23
CA PRO A 52 -9.54 4.92 -8.18
C PRO A 52 -9.97 6.38 -8.18
N ARG A 53 -10.96 6.75 -9.03
CA ARG A 53 -11.52 8.11 -9.01
C ARG A 53 -12.11 8.49 -7.66
N HIS A 54 -12.86 7.59 -7.04
CA HIS A 54 -13.46 7.83 -5.73
C HIS A 54 -12.37 7.99 -4.65
N MET A 55 -11.31 7.18 -4.73
CA MET A 55 -10.17 7.30 -3.83
C MET A 55 -9.56 8.71 -3.87
N TRP A 56 -9.32 9.26 -5.07
CA TRP A 56 -8.78 10.62 -5.20
C TRP A 56 -9.74 11.69 -4.64
N ARG A 57 -11.05 11.50 -4.80
CA ARG A 57 -12.01 12.40 -4.19
C ARG A 57 -11.91 12.38 -2.66
N MET A 58 -11.85 11.21 -2.04
CA MET A 58 -11.69 11.08 -0.59
C MET A 58 -10.38 11.71 -0.11
N VAL A 59 -9.28 11.55 -0.85
CA VAL A 59 -7.99 12.19 -0.53
C VAL A 59 -8.12 13.72 -0.55
N LEU A 60 -8.76 14.28 -1.58
CA LEU A 60 -8.98 15.73 -1.70
C LEU A 60 -9.86 16.27 -0.56
N MET A 61 -10.84 15.50 -0.10
CA MET A 61 -11.74 15.86 1.00
C MET A 61 -11.15 15.57 2.38
N GLY A 62 -10.00 14.88 2.48
CA GLY A 62 -9.35 14.54 3.75
C GLY A 62 -10.02 13.42 4.53
N GLU A 63 -10.82 12.57 3.86
CA GLU A 63 -11.56 11.46 4.48
C GLU A 63 -10.63 10.29 4.86
N LYS A 64 -9.73 10.50 5.83
CA LYS A 64 -8.69 9.54 6.25
C LYS A 64 -9.27 8.16 6.60
N ASP A 65 -10.31 8.13 7.42
CA ASP A 65 -10.92 6.87 7.89
C ASP A 65 -11.57 6.10 6.74
N ALA A 66 -12.25 6.78 5.83
CA ALA A 66 -12.86 6.16 4.65
C ALA A 66 -11.81 5.59 3.70
N ILE A 67 -10.68 6.27 3.51
CA ILE A 67 -9.54 5.82 2.71
C ILE A 67 -8.95 4.55 3.32
N PHE A 68 -8.60 4.59 4.60
CA PHE A 68 -7.90 3.47 5.26
C PHE A 68 -8.84 2.33 5.69
N SER A 69 -10.15 2.49 5.62
CA SER A 69 -11.10 1.37 5.67
C SER A 69 -11.25 0.65 4.33
N SER A 70 -10.85 1.26 3.21
CA SER A 70 -10.95 0.71 1.86
C SER A 70 -9.83 -0.29 1.54
N LYS A 71 -10.11 -1.25 0.65
CA LYS A 71 -9.10 -2.19 0.11
C LYS A 71 -8.43 -1.69 -1.16
N THR A 72 -8.90 -0.60 -1.74
CA THR A 72 -8.55 -0.13 -3.09
C THR A 72 -7.05 0.08 -3.27
N PHE A 73 -6.39 0.84 -2.37
CA PHE A 73 -4.98 1.15 -2.51
C PHE A 73 -4.07 -0.08 -2.31
N ILE A 74 -4.51 -1.07 -1.51
CA ILE A 74 -3.80 -2.34 -1.33
C ILE A 74 -3.86 -3.20 -2.58
N LEU A 75 -5.01 -3.21 -3.27
CA LEU A 75 -5.21 -3.97 -4.51
C LEU A 75 -4.51 -3.34 -5.72
N CYS A 76 -3.92 -2.17 -5.57
CA CYS A 76 -3.12 -1.55 -6.62
C CYS A 76 -1.86 -2.37 -6.91
N SER A 77 -1.72 -2.85 -8.16
CA SER A 77 -0.57 -3.63 -8.64
C SER A 77 0.56 -2.78 -9.22
N SER A 78 0.49 -1.44 -9.05
CA SER A 78 1.49 -0.49 -9.54
C SER A 78 1.80 -0.62 -11.05
N CYS A 79 0.76 -0.88 -11.85
CA CYS A 79 0.88 -1.10 -13.31
C CYS A 79 1.02 0.20 -14.13
N TYR A 80 0.94 1.38 -13.51
CA TYR A 80 1.07 2.73 -14.09
C TYR A 80 0.01 3.13 -15.14
N TYR A 81 -0.94 2.29 -15.53
CA TYR A 81 -1.97 2.65 -16.51
C TYR A 81 -2.74 3.92 -16.16
N CYS A 82 -3.11 4.10 -14.89
CA CYS A 82 -3.83 5.29 -14.43
C CYS A 82 -2.97 6.56 -14.54
N THR A 83 -1.67 6.47 -14.28
CA THR A 83 -0.71 7.59 -14.41
C THR A 83 -0.50 7.97 -15.87
N LEU A 84 -0.20 6.97 -16.72
CA LEU A 84 0.07 7.20 -18.15
C LEU A 84 -1.13 7.76 -18.91
N ARG A 85 -2.35 7.37 -18.53
CA ARG A 85 -3.58 7.81 -19.18
C ARG A 85 -4.23 9.03 -18.54
N CYS A 86 -3.63 9.58 -17.48
CA CYS A 86 -4.18 10.76 -16.82
C CYS A 86 -4.05 12.00 -17.72
N PRO A 87 -5.17 12.68 -18.09
CA PRO A 87 -5.10 13.86 -18.94
C PRO A 87 -4.43 15.07 -18.26
N ARG A 88 -4.27 14.99 -16.91
CA ARG A 88 -3.58 15.99 -16.11
C ARG A 88 -2.14 15.61 -15.76
N GLY A 89 -1.63 14.46 -16.25
CA GLY A 89 -0.28 13.99 -15.95
C GLY A 89 0.00 13.71 -14.46
N LEU A 90 -1.02 13.37 -13.68
CA LEU A 90 -0.85 13.20 -12.23
C LEU A 90 -0.14 11.87 -11.91
N PRO A 91 0.75 11.84 -10.89
CA PRO A 91 1.48 10.66 -10.46
C PRO A 91 0.60 9.73 -9.60
N LEU A 92 -0.50 9.21 -10.20
CA LEU A 92 -1.53 8.47 -9.47
C LEU A 92 -1.03 7.16 -8.86
N THR A 93 -0.06 6.51 -9.52
CA THR A 93 0.55 5.28 -8.98
C THR A 93 1.40 5.58 -7.75
N ASP A 94 2.15 6.69 -7.77
CA ASP A 94 2.98 7.11 -6.65
C ASP A 94 2.09 7.56 -5.47
N ALA A 95 0.97 8.22 -5.77
CA ALA A 95 -0.04 8.55 -4.77
C ALA A 95 -0.64 7.30 -4.09
N MET A 96 -0.90 6.21 -4.85
CA MET A 96 -1.33 4.92 -4.27
C MET A 96 -0.22 4.29 -3.42
N SER A 97 1.03 4.40 -3.85
CA SER A 97 2.18 3.90 -3.09
C SER A 97 2.37 4.66 -1.78
N ALA A 98 2.20 5.98 -1.80
CA ALA A 98 2.24 6.82 -0.61
C ALA A 98 1.15 6.45 0.41
N LEU A 99 -0.09 6.15 -0.04
CA LEU A 99 -1.14 5.63 0.84
C LEU A 99 -0.75 4.30 1.50
N LYS A 100 -0.10 3.39 0.76
CA LYS A 100 0.42 2.13 1.32
C LYS A 100 1.50 2.38 2.38
N GLN A 101 2.39 3.33 2.14
CA GLN A 101 3.45 3.70 3.09
C GLN A 101 2.87 4.28 4.38
N ILE A 102 1.87 5.18 4.27
CA ILE A 102 1.16 5.72 5.44
C ILE A 102 0.49 4.59 6.23
N ALA A 103 -0.24 3.68 5.56
CA ALA A 103 -0.88 2.55 6.22
C ALA A 103 0.12 1.61 6.93
N ALA A 104 1.31 1.44 6.36
CA ALA A 104 2.38 0.62 6.95
C ALA A 104 3.04 1.31 8.13
N ARG A 105 3.30 2.63 8.04
CA ARG A 105 3.88 3.45 9.10
C ARG A 105 2.95 3.51 10.31
N ASP A 106 1.68 3.77 10.08
CA ASP A 106 0.66 3.88 11.12
C ASP A 106 0.23 2.51 11.68
N ASN A 107 0.87 1.41 11.25
CA ASN A 107 0.64 0.03 11.69
C ASN A 107 -0.85 -0.37 11.73
N LEU A 108 -1.63 0.05 10.75
CA LEU A 108 -3.07 -0.19 10.72
C LEU A 108 -3.39 -1.70 10.78
N PRO A 109 -4.23 -2.16 11.73
CA PRO A 109 -4.46 -3.59 11.98
C PRO A 109 -4.88 -4.36 10.73
N LYS A 110 -5.70 -3.75 9.88
CA LYS A 110 -6.23 -4.32 8.65
C LYS A 110 -5.14 -4.66 7.62
N TYR A 111 -3.99 -3.97 7.70
CA TYR A 111 -2.90 -4.10 6.71
C TYR A 111 -1.66 -4.84 7.24
N LYS A 112 -1.67 -5.28 8.49
CA LYS A 112 -0.53 -5.99 9.09
C LYS A 112 -0.07 -7.18 8.27
N GLN A 113 -1.00 -7.97 7.71
CA GLN A 113 -0.64 -9.13 6.89
C GLN A 113 0.04 -8.73 5.58
N SER A 114 -0.48 -7.70 4.89
CA SER A 114 0.11 -7.18 3.65
C SER A 114 1.48 -6.57 3.92
N THR A 115 1.61 -5.77 4.96
CA THR A 115 2.90 -5.19 5.37
C THR A 115 3.92 -6.27 5.73
N LEU A 116 3.50 -7.30 6.46
CA LEU A 116 4.34 -8.44 6.82
C LEU A 116 4.81 -9.22 5.58
N PHE A 117 3.91 -9.43 4.61
CA PHE A 117 4.24 -10.06 3.33
C PHE A 117 5.37 -9.31 2.62
N TYR A 118 5.22 -8.00 2.43
CA TYR A 118 6.25 -7.19 1.78
C TYR A 118 7.57 -7.14 2.56
N LYS A 119 7.52 -7.05 3.89
CA LYS A 119 8.71 -7.10 4.74
C LYS A 119 9.49 -8.41 4.54
N LYS A 120 8.79 -9.56 4.53
CA LYS A 120 9.43 -10.87 4.33
C LYS A 120 9.91 -11.07 2.90
N PHE A 121 9.19 -10.52 1.92
CA PHE A 121 9.61 -10.52 0.53
C PHE A 121 10.95 -9.77 0.36
N ILE A 122 11.03 -8.54 0.84
CA ILE A 122 12.26 -7.73 0.77
C ILE A 122 13.39 -8.35 1.57
N GLU A 123 13.10 -8.97 2.73
CA GLU A 123 14.11 -9.69 3.51
C GLU A 123 14.75 -10.83 2.70
N SER A 124 13.95 -11.60 1.94
CA SER A 124 14.48 -12.64 1.07
C SER A 124 15.36 -12.07 -0.06
N VAL A 125 14.93 -10.97 -0.68
CA VAL A 125 15.71 -10.26 -1.72
C VAL A 125 17.04 -9.74 -1.17
N ARG A 126 17.01 -9.12 0.01
CA ARG A 126 18.21 -8.59 0.69
C ARG A 126 19.25 -9.68 0.93
N ARG A 127 18.80 -10.85 1.40
CA ARG A 127 19.67 -11.99 1.72
C ARG A 127 20.27 -12.68 0.51
N HIS A 128 19.51 -12.79 -0.59
CA HIS A 128 19.87 -13.65 -1.71
C HIS A 128 20.02 -12.93 -3.05
N GLY A 129 19.73 -11.62 -3.10
CA GLY A 129 19.72 -10.86 -4.35
C GLY A 129 18.49 -11.13 -5.22
N ARG A 130 17.66 -12.11 -4.86
CA ARG A 130 16.41 -12.48 -5.51
C ARG A 130 15.46 -13.14 -4.51
N VAL A 131 14.20 -13.25 -4.86
CA VAL A 131 13.24 -13.99 -4.04
C VAL A 131 13.54 -15.48 -4.12
N ARG A 132 13.55 -16.14 -2.97
CA ARG A 132 13.55 -17.60 -2.83
C ARG A 132 12.19 -18.01 -2.31
N GLU A 133 11.37 -18.57 -3.18
CA GLU A 133 9.94 -18.79 -2.92
C GLU A 133 9.70 -19.65 -1.69
N MET A 134 10.44 -20.75 -1.54
CA MET A 134 10.26 -21.68 -0.40
C MET A 134 10.66 -21.03 0.93
N GLU A 135 11.82 -20.34 0.95
CA GLU A 135 12.28 -19.65 2.14
C GLU A 135 11.34 -18.50 2.51
N PHE A 136 10.94 -17.70 1.53
CA PHE A 136 10.01 -16.60 1.71
C PHE A 136 8.68 -17.09 2.28
N MET A 137 8.08 -18.16 1.72
CA MET A 137 6.82 -18.72 2.21
C MET A 137 6.95 -19.25 3.64
N THR A 138 8.08 -19.91 3.94
CA THR A 138 8.35 -20.41 5.31
C THR A 138 8.47 -19.26 6.31
N LEU A 139 9.23 -18.22 5.99
CA LEU A 139 9.39 -17.03 6.83
C LEU A 139 8.06 -16.29 7.01
N TYR A 140 7.26 -16.20 5.97
CA TYR A 140 5.96 -15.55 6.02
C TYR A 140 4.97 -16.31 6.89
N PHE A 141 4.83 -17.64 6.70
CA PHE A 141 3.93 -18.47 7.50
C PHE A 141 4.31 -18.50 8.97
N ASN A 142 5.60 -18.61 9.28
CA ASN A 142 6.07 -18.54 10.68
C ASN A 142 5.76 -17.18 11.32
N ALA A 143 5.88 -16.10 10.56
CA ALA A 143 5.60 -14.77 11.06
C ALA A 143 4.10 -14.48 11.26
N LEU A 144 3.21 -15.18 10.56
CA LEU A 144 1.76 -15.09 10.75
C LEU A 144 1.29 -15.72 12.09
N LYS A 145 2.13 -16.53 12.74
CA LYS A 145 1.82 -17.23 14.02
C LYS A 145 0.51 -18.03 13.99
N ASN A 146 0.01 -18.40 12.82
CA ASN A 146 -1.22 -19.17 12.64
C ASN A 146 -0.90 -20.51 11.96
N PRO A 147 -0.93 -21.64 12.71
CA PRO A 147 -0.53 -22.95 12.20
C PRO A 147 -1.47 -23.51 11.11
N LEU A 148 -2.70 -23.01 11.02
CA LEU A 148 -3.69 -23.51 10.04
C LEU A 148 -3.49 -22.94 8.63
N VAL A 149 -2.78 -21.80 8.49
CA VAL A 149 -2.59 -21.14 7.19
C VAL A 149 -1.79 -22.01 6.22
N PRO A 150 -0.66 -22.63 6.59
CA PRO A 150 0.08 -23.53 5.69
C PRO A 150 -0.77 -24.66 5.12
N PHE A 151 -1.65 -25.26 5.96
CA PHE A 151 -2.53 -26.36 5.53
C PHE A 151 -3.55 -25.93 4.47
N LYS A 152 -4.05 -24.71 4.54
CA LYS A 152 -4.93 -24.16 3.49
C LYS A 152 -4.25 -24.04 2.13
N PHE A 153 -2.96 -23.73 2.12
CA PHE A 153 -2.18 -23.56 0.90
C PHE A 153 -1.44 -24.83 0.44
N ALA A 154 -1.40 -25.87 1.28
CA ALA A 154 -0.70 -27.13 0.98
C ALA A 154 -1.14 -27.79 -0.35
N PRO A 155 -2.45 -27.91 -0.70
CA PRO A 155 -2.87 -28.50 -1.97
C PRO A 155 -2.38 -27.72 -3.18
N LEU A 156 -2.41 -26.39 -3.09
CA LEU A 156 -1.90 -25.50 -4.14
C LEU A 156 -0.38 -25.64 -4.27
N GLY A 157 0.34 -25.63 -3.15
CA GLY A 157 1.79 -25.81 -3.11
C GLY A 157 2.23 -27.13 -3.75
N LEU A 158 1.56 -28.23 -3.40
CA LEU A 158 1.83 -29.56 -3.99
C LEU A 158 1.58 -29.58 -5.50
N THR A 159 0.51 -28.94 -5.95
CA THR A 159 0.20 -28.82 -7.38
C THR A 159 1.28 -28.03 -8.13
N LEU A 160 1.77 -26.94 -7.56
CA LEU A 160 2.84 -26.12 -8.14
C LEU A 160 4.18 -26.88 -8.18
N MET A 161 4.50 -27.64 -7.15
CA MET A 161 5.69 -28.50 -7.11
C MET A 161 5.62 -29.60 -8.17
N ARG A 162 4.48 -30.29 -8.29
CA ARG A 162 4.29 -31.33 -9.34
C ARG A 162 4.43 -30.78 -10.76
N LYS A 163 4.06 -29.51 -10.97
CA LYS A 163 4.19 -28.83 -12.27
C LYS A 163 5.58 -28.20 -12.49
N GLY A 164 6.54 -28.42 -11.58
CA GLY A 164 7.89 -27.87 -11.69
C GLY A 164 7.95 -26.33 -11.63
N LYS A 165 6.90 -25.69 -11.10
CA LYS A 165 6.83 -24.22 -11.00
C LYS A 165 7.55 -23.65 -9.78
N VAL A 166 7.79 -24.47 -8.78
CA VAL A 166 8.54 -24.12 -7.57
C VAL A 166 9.74 -25.05 -7.46
N SER A 167 10.93 -24.48 -7.52
CA SER A 167 12.18 -25.23 -7.33
C SER A 167 12.46 -25.39 -5.85
N ILE A 168 12.78 -26.63 -5.42
CA ILE A 168 13.26 -26.90 -4.08
C ILE A 168 14.70 -26.39 -3.99
N GLN A 169 14.89 -25.26 -3.34
CA GLN A 169 16.21 -24.68 -3.12
C GLN A 169 16.66 -25.02 -1.70
N LEU A 170 17.79 -25.70 -1.60
CA LEU A 170 18.42 -25.97 -0.30
C LEU A 170 18.74 -24.65 0.41
N PRO A 171 18.55 -24.59 1.74
CA PRO A 171 18.93 -23.40 2.51
C PRO A 171 20.41 -23.13 2.31
N SER A 172 20.76 -22.05 1.64
CA SER A 172 22.13 -21.56 1.57
C SER A 172 22.29 -20.36 2.51
N ARG A 173 23.40 -20.26 3.17
CA ARG A 173 23.77 -19.02 3.89
C ARG A 173 23.84 -17.92 2.85
N GLY A 174 22.85 -17.00 2.87
CA GLY A 174 22.85 -15.87 1.97
C GLY A 174 24.11 -15.05 2.14
N THR A 175 24.76 -14.72 1.05
CA THR A 175 25.92 -13.83 1.05
C THR A 175 25.54 -12.38 1.25
N ALA A 176 24.24 -12.08 1.40
CA ALA A 176 23.67 -10.74 1.50
C ALA A 176 24.22 -9.74 0.45
N PRO A 177 24.19 -10.09 -0.86
CA PRO A 177 24.87 -9.33 -1.89
C PRO A 177 24.37 -7.89 -2.01
N LEU A 178 23.13 -7.64 -1.58
CA LEU A 178 22.51 -6.30 -1.62
C LEU A 178 22.59 -5.54 -0.29
N GLU A 179 23.24 -6.08 0.74
CA GLU A 179 23.30 -5.46 2.06
C GLU A 179 23.85 -4.03 2.03
N LYS A 180 24.92 -3.81 1.26
CA LYS A 180 25.52 -2.47 1.10
C LYS A 180 24.56 -1.48 0.46
N LEU A 181 23.78 -1.95 -0.54
CA LEU A 181 22.78 -1.12 -1.23
C LEU A 181 21.65 -0.75 -0.27
N PHE A 182 21.08 -1.72 0.44
CA PHE A 182 20.01 -1.48 1.40
C PHE A 182 20.43 -0.53 2.52
N ARG A 183 21.66 -0.69 3.02
CA ARG A 183 22.19 0.24 4.02
C ARG A 183 22.32 1.66 3.48
N LYS A 184 22.85 1.82 2.24
CA LYS A 184 22.98 3.14 1.64
C LYS A 184 21.65 3.81 1.38
N VAL A 185 20.62 3.06 0.95
CA VAL A 185 19.25 3.58 0.79
C VAL A 185 18.69 4.04 2.13
N ALA A 186 18.85 3.25 3.20
CA ALA A 186 18.39 3.64 4.54
C ALA A 186 19.05 4.94 5.02
N GLU A 187 20.38 5.09 4.81
CA GLU A 187 21.09 6.33 5.14
C GLU A 187 20.54 7.55 4.39
N LEU A 188 20.17 7.38 3.10
CA LEU A 188 19.58 8.46 2.29
C LEU A 188 18.16 8.81 2.76
N GLU A 189 17.34 7.81 3.05
CA GLU A 189 15.97 8.02 3.56
C GLU A 189 15.95 8.73 4.92
N GLU A 190 16.95 8.46 5.79
CA GLU A 190 17.10 9.17 7.06
C GLU A 190 17.56 10.63 6.87
N SER A 191 18.33 10.92 5.82
CA SER A 191 18.80 12.28 5.52
C SER A 191 17.72 13.18 4.91
N ASP A 192 16.69 12.59 4.26
CA ASP A 192 15.60 13.29 3.59
C ASP A 192 14.32 13.42 4.47
N ALA A 193 14.33 12.87 5.68
CA ALA A 193 13.20 12.88 6.62
C ALA A 193 13.30 14.02 7.64
#